data_9ccab7ea0c925d2e334e6371a6d22f86
#
_entry.id   9ccab7ea0c925d2e334e6371a6d22f86
#
_cell.length_a   1.000
_cell.length_b   1.000
_cell.length_c   1.000
_cell.angle_alpha   90.00
_cell.angle_beta   90.00
_cell.angle_gamma   90.00
#
_symmetry.space_group_name_H-M   'P 1'
#
loop_
_entity.id
_entity.type
_entity.pdbx_description
1 polymer ?
#
loop_
_entity_poly.entity_id
_entity_poly.type
_entity_poly.pdbx_seq_one_letter_code
_entity_poly.pdbx_strand_id
1 'polypeptide(L)'
;MGPKLLNKKEIMMSSENLGQVIQVLGPVIDVEFVTEELPPINTALKLTNPLISEATWNLTIEVAQQIGSKRVRCIAMDTTDGIKRGEKVLDTGMPISIPVGKNALGRMMNVIGEPIDGVGPIESESLSPIHKPAPSFQEQSTKTEVFETGIKVIDLLAPFLKGGKIGLFGGAGVGKTVLLMELINNVAKE
;
A
#
# COMPACT_ATOMS: atom_id res chain seq x y z
N MET A 1 -11.24 15.04 -17.23
CA MET A 1 -10.39 16.03 -16.55
C MET A 1 -9.79 15.29 -15.36
N GLY A 2 -8.54 14.79 -15.49
CA GLY A 2 -7.87 14.05 -14.42
C GLY A 2 -7.41 14.98 -13.30
N PRO A 3 -7.27 14.48 -12.05
CA PRO A 3 -6.80 15.29 -10.95
C PRO A 3 -5.36 15.75 -11.22
N LYS A 4 -5.14 17.06 -11.17
CA LYS A 4 -3.83 17.70 -11.24
C LYS A 4 -2.95 17.15 -10.11
N LEU A 5 -1.74 16.71 -10.44
CA LEU A 5 -0.68 16.44 -9.47
C LEU A 5 -0.41 17.73 -8.68
N LEU A 6 -0.88 17.78 -7.46
CA LEU A 6 -0.59 18.86 -6.52
C LEU A 6 0.90 18.81 -6.17
N ASN A 7 1.59 19.91 -6.42
CA ASN A 7 3.00 20.06 -6.12
C ASN A 7 3.21 19.95 -4.61
N LYS A 8 4.33 19.34 -4.17
CA LYS A 8 4.70 19.14 -2.75
C LYS A 8 4.53 20.40 -1.87
N LYS A 9 4.52 21.58 -2.47
CA LYS A 9 4.26 22.88 -1.84
C LYS A 9 2.77 23.23 -1.65
N GLU A 10 1.88 22.67 -2.47
CA GLU A 10 0.43 22.95 -2.40
C GLU A 10 -0.28 22.08 -1.36
N ILE A 11 0.28 20.90 -1.04
CA ILE A 11 -0.17 20.04 0.08
C ILE A 11 0.04 20.74 1.44
N MET A 12 0.97 21.69 1.53
CA MET A 12 1.28 22.43 2.76
C MET A 12 0.35 23.63 3.03
N MET A 13 -0.65 23.90 2.22
CA MET A 13 -1.45 25.14 2.33
C MET A 13 -2.95 24.97 2.55
N SER A 14 -3.48 23.76 2.71
CA SER A 14 -4.86 23.58 3.20
C SER A 14 -4.82 23.34 4.71
N SER A 15 -5.36 24.23 5.50
CA SER A 15 -5.51 24.25 6.97
C SER A 15 -4.93 22.99 7.65
N GLU A 16 -3.67 23.09 8.08
CA GLU A 16 -2.92 21.99 8.68
C GLU A 16 -3.66 21.46 9.91
N ASN A 17 -4.37 20.35 9.76
CA ASN A 17 -4.88 19.60 10.90
C ASN A 17 -3.70 18.86 11.54
N LEU A 18 -3.12 19.49 12.57
CA LEU A 18 -1.97 18.96 13.29
C LEU A 18 -2.44 18.19 14.51
N GLY A 19 -2.00 16.95 14.60
CA GLY A 19 -2.11 16.11 15.79
C GLY A 19 -0.79 16.04 16.57
N GLN A 20 -0.84 15.35 17.70
CA GLN A 20 0.28 15.10 18.57
C GLN A 20 0.29 13.64 19.02
N VAL A 21 1.46 13.01 19.01
CA VAL A 21 1.65 11.65 19.54
C VAL A 21 1.40 11.64 21.04
N ILE A 22 0.45 10.82 21.48
CA ILE A 22 0.16 10.64 22.91
C ILE A 22 0.68 9.31 23.47
N GLN A 23 0.81 8.30 22.60
CA GLN A 23 1.27 6.96 23.00
C GLN A 23 1.90 6.24 21.80
N VAL A 24 2.94 5.45 22.08
CA VAL A 24 3.59 4.54 21.10
C VAL A 24 3.66 3.16 21.75
N LEU A 25 3.14 2.15 21.05
CA LEU A 25 3.10 0.75 21.49
C LEU A 25 3.53 -0.15 20.33
N GLY A 26 4.83 -0.39 20.20
CA GLY A 26 5.36 -1.08 19.01
C GLY A 26 4.95 -0.34 17.73
N PRO A 27 4.35 -0.98 16.74
CA PRO A 27 3.94 -0.33 15.50
C PRO A 27 2.67 0.53 15.63
N VAL A 28 2.03 0.55 16.81
CA VAL A 28 0.79 1.28 17.04
C VAL A 28 1.08 2.64 17.68
N ILE A 29 0.56 3.70 17.08
CA ILE A 29 0.73 5.08 17.54
C ILE A 29 -0.66 5.69 17.76
N ASP A 30 -0.92 6.18 18.96
CA ASP A 30 -2.13 6.95 19.26
C ASP A 30 -1.82 8.45 19.13
N VAL A 31 -2.65 9.13 18.33
CA VAL A 31 -2.52 10.55 18.01
C VAL A 31 -3.75 11.32 18.49
N GLU A 32 -3.55 12.46 19.14
CA GLU A 32 -4.60 13.37 19.56
C GLU A 32 -4.60 14.63 18.69
N PHE A 33 -5.79 15.01 18.24
CA PHE A 33 -6.02 16.23 17.45
C PHE A 33 -6.63 17.33 18.30
N VAL A 34 -6.39 18.57 17.93
CA VAL A 34 -6.98 19.75 18.63
C VAL A 34 -8.46 19.86 18.29
N THR A 35 -8.82 19.58 17.06
CA THR A 35 -10.19 19.65 16.52
C THR A 35 -10.94 18.34 16.77
N GLU A 36 -12.28 18.42 16.75
CA GLU A 36 -13.15 17.23 16.80
C GLU A 36 -13.31 16.57 15.42
N GLU A 37 -12.87 17.23 14.37
CA GLU A 37 -12.84 16.69 13.01
C GLU A 37 -11.64 15.77 12.86
N LEU A 38 -11.88 14.48 13.04
CA LEU A 38 -10.86 13.44 13.00
C LEU A 38 -10.60 12.98 11.56
N PRO A 39 -9.34 12.66 11.21
CA PRO A 39 -9.03 12.00 9.96
C PRO A 39 -9.85 10.71 9.79
N PRO A 40 -10.42 10.48 8.60
CA PRO A 40 -11.09 9.22 8.27
C PRO A 40 -10.17 8.00 8.42
N ILE A 41 -10.76 6.83 8.61
CA ILE A 41 -10.02 5.55 8.59
C ILE A 41 -9.33 5.40 7.22
N ASN A 42 -8.13 4.83 7.21
CA ASN A 42 -7.23 4.69 6.06
C ASN A 42 -6.56 6.00 5.61
N THR A 43 -6.75 7.11 6.31
CA THR A 43 -5.99 8.34 6.01
C THR A 43 -4.54 8.17 6.42
N ALA A 44 -3.63 8.61 5.55
CA ALA A 44 -2.21 8.68 5.83
C ALA A 44 -1.89 9.92 6.67
N LEU A 45 -1.20 9.73 7.78
CA LEU A 45 -0.63 10.80 8.58
C LEU A 45 0.89 10.72 8.49
N LYS A 46 1.57 11.84 8.67
CA LYS A 46 3.03 11.91 8.62
C LYS A 46 3.61 12.48 9.89
N LEU A 47 4.73 11.91 10.33
CA LEU A 47 5.54 12.44 11.41
C LEU A 47 7.03 12.30 11.09
N THR A 48 7.87 12.91 11.89
CA THR A 48 9.31 12.88 11.68
C THR A 48 9.95 11.87 12.63
N ASN A 49 10.67 10.90 12.08
CA ASN A 49 11.47 9.97 12.86
C ASN A 49 12.97 10.16 12.50
N PRO A 50 13.79 10.72 13.42
CA PRO A 50 15.22 10.97 13.16
C PRO A 50 16.04 9.71 12.91
N LEU A 51 15.56 8.54 13.33
CA LEU A 51 16.26 7.26 13.13
C LEU A 51 16.06 6.69 11.72
N ILE A 52 15.04 7.13 10.98
CA ILE A 52 14.84 6.72 9.59
C ILE A 52 15.70 7.56 8.66
N SER A 53 15.63 8.89 8.78
CA SER A 53 16.41 9.83 7.97
C SER A 53 16.36 11.25 8.55
N GLU A 54 17.20 12.16 8.04
CA GLU A 54 17.19 13.59 8.42
C GLU A 54 16.02 14.38 7.79
N ALA A 55 15.27 13.75 6.88
CA ALA A 55 14.12 14.40 6.23
C ALA A 55 12.97 14.58 7.22
N THR A 56 12.26 15.70 7.11
CA THR A 56 11.00 15.91 7.85
C THR A 56 9.87 15.10 7.23
N TRP A 57 8.92 14.65 8.05
CA TRP A 57 7.72 13.91 7.62
C TRP A 57 8.06 12.59 6.91
N ASN A 58 9.11 11.93 7.38
CA ASN A 58 9.68 10.72 6.77
C ASN A 58 9.03 9.41 7.22
N LEU A 59 8.24 9.40 8.30
CA LEU A 59 7.45 8.25 8.71
C LEU A 59 5.98 8.46 8.36
N THR A 60 5.41 7.52 7.61
CA THR A 60 3.97 7.46 7.32
C THR A 60 3.30 6.49 8.28
N ILE A 61 2.19 6.92 8.85
CA ILE A 61 1.30 6.09 9.68
C ILE A 61 -0.11 6.15 9.10
N GLU A 62 -0.88 5.08 9.23
CA GLU A 62 -2.24 4.99 8.71
C GLU A 62 -3.26 4.94 9.83
N VAL A 63 -4.32 5.71 9.72
CA VAL A 63 -5.44 5.69 10.68
C VAL A 63 -6.18 4.37 10.57
N ALA A 64 -6.08 3.54 11.61
CA ALA A 64 -6.76 2.26 11.70
C ALA A 64 -8.10 2.34 12.46
N GLN A 65 -8.19 3.23 13.45
CA GLN A 65 -9.37 3.35 14.31
C GLN A 65 -9.48 4.75 14.93
N GLN A 66 -10.71 5.24 15.07
CA GLN A 66 -10.99 6.41 15.88
C GLN A 66 -11.33 5.96 17.32
N ILE A 67 -10.62 6.50 18.31
CA ILE A 67 -10.74 6.14 19.73
C ILE A 67 -11.16 7.36 20.58
N GLY A 68 -12.44 7.68 20.55
CA GLY A 68 -12.99 8.84 21.26
C GLY A 68 -13.13 10.08 20.37
N SER A 69 -13.39 11.22 20.99
CA SER A 69 -13.79 12.45 20.28
C SER A 69 -12.61 13.19 19.57
N LYS A 70 -11.37 12.95 20.01
CA LYS A 70 -10.19 13.69 19.49
C LYS A 70 -8.98 12.80 19.22
N ARG A 71 -9.16 11.48 19.25
CA ARG A 71 -8.03 10.55 19.16
C ARG A 71 -8.22 9.53 18.07
N VAL A 72 -7.13 9.24 17.39
CA VAL A 72 -7.06 8.17 16.41
C VAL A 72 -5.93 7.20 16.80
N ARG A 73 -6.13 5.94 16.48
CA ARG A 73 -5.12 4.89 16.56
C ARG A 73 -4.61 4.61 15.16
N CYS A 74 -3.30 4.66 15.02
CA CYS A 74 -2.62 4.51 13.75
C CYS A 74 -1.65 3.34 13.77
N ILE A 75 -1.35 2.80 12.60
CA ILE A 75 -0.35 1.77 12.37
C ILE A 75 0.80 2.39 11.57
N ALA A 76 2.03 2.24 12.07
CA ALA A 76 3.21 2.74 11.40
C ALA A 76 3.63 1.83 10.23
N MET A 77 4.06 2.44 9.12
CA MET A 77 4.53 1.74 7.93
C MET A 77 6.04 1.47 7.95
N ASP A 78 6.74 1.99 8.96
CA ASP A 78 8.15 1.75 9.20
C ASP A 78 8.42 1.76 10.71
N THR A 79 9.69 1.69 11.12
CA THR A 79 10.08 1.64 12.53
C THR A 79 9.58 2.84 13.32
N THR A 80 9.10 2.55 14.52
CA THR A 80 8.65 3.56 15.50
C THR A 80 9.70 3.86 16.55
N ASP A 81 10.88 3.22 16.45
CA ASP A 81 11.97 3.45 17.39
C ASP A 81 12.38 4.92 17.40
N GLY A 82 12.60 5.46 18.58
CA GLY A 82 12.99 6.86 18.75
C GLY A 82 11.86 7.88 18.75
N ILE A 83 10.62 7.50 18.41
CA ILE A 83 9.47 8.40 18.46
C ILE A 83 9.10 8.66 19.92
N LYS A 84 8.86 9.93 20.22
CA LYS A 84 8.52 10.40 21.57
C LYS A 84 7.08 10.91 21.61
N ARG A 85 6.50 10.78 22.80
CA ARG A 85 5.25 11.47 23.11
C ARG A 85 5.44 12.99 22.93
N GLY A 86 4.45 13.64 22.31
CA GLY A 86 4.48 15.07 22.08
C GLY A 86 4.97 15.47 20.69
N GLU A 87 5.42 14.52 19.86
CA GLU A 87 5.80 14.82 18.47
C GLU A 87 4.60 15.20 17.62
N LYS A 88 4.83 16.12 16.69
CA LYS A 88 3.79 16.61 15.78
C LYS A 88 3.48 15.59 14.70
N VAL A 89 2.20 15.46 14.38
CA VAL A 89 1.68 14.60 13.33
C VAL A 89 0.88 15.44 12.35
N LEU A 90 1.19 15.33 11.07
CA LEU A 90 0.50 16.03 9.99
C LEU A 90 -0.56 15.12 9.39
N ASP A 91 -1.79 15.60 9.30
CA ASP A 91 -2.85 14.97 8.52
C ASP A 91 -2.65 15.31 7.03
N THR A 92 -2.53 14.29 6.19
CA THR A 92 -2.38 14.51 4.74
C THR A 92 -3.71 14.67 4.01
N GLY A 93 -4.83 14.38 4.67
CA GLY A 93 -6.17 14.39 4.07
C GLY A 93 -6.39 13.32 2.99
N MET A 94 -5.42 12.43 2.75
CA MET A 94 -5.48 11.43 1.69
C MET A 94 -5.04 10.04 2.21
N PRO A 95 -5.55 8.96 1.62
CA PRO A 95 -5.04 7.61 1.91
C PRO A 95 -3.63 7.40 1.35
N ILE A 96 -2.93 6.40 1.87
CA ILE A 96 -1.69 5.93 1.27
C ILE A 96 -1.97 5.55 -0.19
N SER A 97 -1.21 6.14 -1.11
CA SER A 97 -1.40 5.95 -2.54
C SER A 97 -0.07 5.64 -3.22
N ILE A 98 -0.11 4.71 -4.17
CA ILE A 98 1.05 4.24 -4.91
C ILE A 98 0.98 4.65 -6.38
N PRO A 99 2.12 4.85 -7.04
CA PRO A 99 2.16 5.11 -8.47
C PRO A 99 1.66 3.89 -9.24
N VAL A 100 0.81 4.12 -10.24
CA VAL A 100 0.26 3.08 -11.11
C VAL A 100 0.44 3.46 -12.58
N GLY A 101 0.33 2.45 -13.46
CA GLY A 101 0.48 2.61 -14.90
C GLY A 101 1.67 1.86 -15.48
N LYS A 102 1.94 2.06 -16.76
CA LYS A 102 2.98 1.31 -17.49
C LYS A 102 4.39 1.51 -16.90
N ASN A 103 4.68 2.70 -16.39
CA ASN A 103 5.99 3.04 -15.83
C ASN A 103 6.24 2.38 -14.45
N ALA A 104 5.22 1.83 -13.81
CA ALA A 104 5.34 1.06 -12.58
C ALA A 104 5.66 -0.42 -12.84
N LEU A 105 5.51 -0.90 -14.09
CA LEU A 105 5.79 -2.29 -14.43
C LEU A 105 7.29 -2.57 -14.33
N GLY A 106 7.63 -3.70 -13.70
CA GLY A 106 9.02 -4.10 -13.48
C GLY A 106 9.77 -3.31 -12.42
N ARG A 107 9.12 -2.37 -11.73
CA ARG A 107 9.70 -1.57 -10.65
C ARG A 107 9.37 -2.17 -9.28
N MET A 108 10.28 -2.01 -8.33
CA MET A 108 10.05 -2.35 -6.92
C MET A 108 9.85 -1.08 -6.10
N MET A 109 8.81 -1.08 -5.28
CA MET A 109 8.47 0.02 -4.38
C MET A 109 8.09 -0.49 -2.99
N ASN A 110 8.26 0.36 -1.99
CA ASN A 110 7.79 0.08 -0.63
C ASN A 110 6.27 0.31 -0.53
N VAL A 111 5.69 0.06 0.67
CA VAL A 111 4.23 0.18 0.92
C VAL A 111 3.68 1.60 0.70
N ILE A 112 4.52 2.62 0.75
CA ILE A 112 4.12 4.02 0.52
C ILE A 112 4.42 4.50 -0.91
N GLY A 113 4.80 3.58 -1.83
CA GLY A 113 5.02 3.87 -3.24
C GLY A 113 6.39 4.47 -3.58
N GLU A 114 7.35 4.47 -2.66
CA GLU A 114 8.71 4.92 -2.94
C GLU A 114 9.54 3.81 -3.58
N PRO A 115 10.31 4.09 -4.64
CA PRO A 115 11.13 3.08 -5.31
C PRO A 115 12.27 2.61 -4.41
N ILE A 116 12.48 1.29 -4.37
CA ILE A 116 13.56 0.64 -3.61
C ILE A 116 14.52 -0.16 -4.50
N ASP A 117 14.34 -0.08 -5.82
CA ASP A 117 15.12 -0.81 -6.83
C ASP A 117 16.39 -0.07 -7.30
N GLY A 118 16.66 1.14 -6.80
CA GLY A 118 17.82 1.94 -7.17
C GLY A 118 17.76 2.56 -8.59
N VAL A 119 16.64 2.41 -9.31
CA VAL A 119 16.49 2.88 -10.69
C VAL A 119 16.04 4.35 -10.76
N GLY A 120 15.77 4.98 -9.62
CA GLY A 120 15.30 6.36 -9.54
C GLY A 120 13.78 6.50 -9.39
N PRO A 121 13.23 7.72 -9.40
CA PRO A 121 11.81 7.97 -9.21
C PRO A 121 10.93 7.24 -10.23
N ILE A 122 9.72 6.85 -9.81
CA ILE A 122 8.72 6.29 -10.72
C ILE A 122 7.88 7.44 -11.25
N GLU A 123 8.07 7.80 -12.52
CA GLU A 123 7.25 8.79 -13.21
C GLU A 123 5.91 8.16 -13.57
N SER A 124 4.89 8.37 -12.75
CA SER A 124 3.55 7.86 -13.01
C SER A 124 2.58 8.99 -13.32
N GLU A 125 1.66 8.72 -14.24
CA GLU A 125 0.59 9.66 -14.62
C GLU A 125 -0.52 9.73 -13.56
N SER A 126 -0.63 8.71 -12.70
CA SER A 126 -1.67 8.61 -11.69
C SER A 126 -1.22 7.86 -10.44
N LEU A 127 -1.83 8.21 -9.31
CA LEU A 127 -1.70 7.52 -8.04
C LEU A 127 -3.00 6.75 -7.76
N SER A 128 -2.90 5.58 -7.16
CA SER A 128 -4.05 4.80 -6.73
C SER A 128 -3.94 4.50 -5.23
N PRO A 129 -5.00 4.70 -4.45
CA PRO A 129 -5.00 4.33 -3.04
C PRO A 129 -4.80 2.82 -2.88
N ILE A 130 -4.06 2.43 -1.84
CA ILE A 130 -3.83 1.00 -1.53
C ILE A 130 -5.10 0.30 -1.05
N HIS A 131 -6.01 1.05 -0.41
CA HIS A 131 -7.34 0.57 -0.05
C HIS A 131 -8.34 0.94 -1.14
N LYS A 132 -8.61 -0.02 -2.01
CA LYS A 132 -9.57 0.13 -3.10
C LYS A 132 -10.71 -0.87 -2.93
N PRO A 133 -11.97 -0.45 -3.08
CA PRO A 133 -13.10 -1.38 -3.06
C PRO A 133 -12.97 -2.39 -4.21
N ALA A 134 -13.46 -3.60 -3.98
CA ALA A 134 -13.55 -4.61 -5.04
C ALA A 134 -14.45 -4.11 -6.19
N PRO A 135 -14.18 -4.56 -7.43
CA PRO A 135 -15.07 -4.25 -8.57
C PRO A 135 -16.51 -4.70 -8.28
N SER A 136 -17.45 -3.88 -8.71
CA SER A 136 -18.88 -4.24 -8.59
C SER A 136 -19.21 -5.48 -9.44
N PHE A 137 -20.30 -6.17 -9.11
CA PHE A 137 -20.70 -7.35 -9.87
C PHE A 137 -20.92 -7.06 -11.37
N GLN A 138 -21.36 -5.86 -11.70
CA GLN A 138 -21.56 -5.41 -13.10
C GLN A 138 -20.26 -5.26 -13.88
N GLU A 139 -19.16 -4.94 -13.20
CA GLU A 139 -17.82 -4.77 -13.80
C GLU A 139 -17.07 -6.09 -13.92
N GLN A 140 -17.55 -7.16 -13.30
CA GLN A 140 -16.90 -8.46 -13.36
C GLN A 140 -17.24 -9.17 -14.67
N SER A 141 -16.21 -9.74 -15.31
CA SER A 141 -16.41 -10.59 -16.49
C SER A 141 -17.14 -11.87 -16.08
N THR A 142 -18.26 -12.17 -16.74
CA THR A 142 -19.00 -13.43 -16.57
C THR A 142 -18.42 -14.55 -17.44
N LYS A 143 -17.49 -14.25 -18.33
CA LYS A 143 -16.87 -15.25 -19.21
C LYS A 143 -15.78 -15.99 -18.46
N THR A 144 -15.91 -17.31 -18.42
CA THR A 144 -14.87 -18.21 -17.91
C THR A 144 -13.86 -18.44 -19.03
N GLU A 145 -12.63 -17.95 -18.85
CA GLU A 145 -11.52 -18.16 -19.77
C GLU A 145 -10.47 -19.04 -19.11
N VAL A 146 -9.96 -20.03 -19.84
CA VAL A 146 -8.87 -20.88 -19.39
C VAL A 146 -7.57 -20.10 -19.51
N PHE A 147 -6.72 -20.23 -18.48
CA PHE A 147 -5.36 -19.73 -18.47
C PHE A 147 -4.42 -20.87 -18.87
N GLU A 148 -3.79 -20.76 -20.04
CA GLU A 148 -2.81 -21.76 -20.51
C GLU A 148 -1.51 -21.59 -19.72
N THR A 149 -1.12 -22.63 -18.99
CA THR A 149 0.07 -22.60 -18.13
C THR A 149 1.33 -23.04 -18.85
N GLY A 150 1.19 -23.70 -20.01
CA GLY A 150 2.28 -24.38 -20.74
C GLY A 150 2.73 -25.69 -20.09
N ILE A 151 2.09 -26.11 -18.99
CA ILE A 151 2.37 -27.37 -18.31
C ILE A 151 1.27 -28.37 -18.67
N LYS A 152 1.57 -29.28 -19.57
CA LYS A 152 0.59 -30.20 -20.19
C LYS A 152 -0.33 -30.91 -19.19
N VAL A 153 0.21 -31.36 -18.06
CA VAL A 153 -0.58 -32.09 -17.07
C VAL A 153 -1.60 -31.17 -16.37
N ILE A 154 -1.26 -29.92 -16.13
CA ILE A 154 -2.17 -28.93 -15.55
C ILE A 154 -3.23 -28.56 -16.57
N ASP A 155 -2.83 -28.15 -17.77
CA ASP A 155 -3.74 -27.67 -18.81
C ASP A 155 -4.74 -28.75 -19.25
N LEU A 156 -4.35 -30.02 -19.19
CA LEU A 156 -5.22 -31.13 -19.59
C LEU A 156 -6.11 -31.65 -18.45
N LEU A 157 -5.57 -31.80 -17.24
CA LEU A 157 -6.27 -32.50 -16.15
C LEU A 157 -6.88 -31.56 -15.11
N ALA A 158 -6.32 -30.37 -14.92
CA ALA A 158 -6.77 -29.40 -13.93
C ALA A 158 -6.56 -27.96 -14.44
N PRO A 159 -7.23 -27.56 -15.55
CA PRO A 159 -6.99 -26.28 -16.18
C PRO A 159 -7.27 -25.11 -15.22
N PHE A 160 -6.41 -24.12 -15.26
CA PHE A 160 -6.55 -22.92 -14.47
C PHE A 160 -7.46 -21.92 -15.17
N LEU A 161 -8.19 -21.14 -14.37
CA LEU A 161 -9.04 -20.08 -14.90
C LEU A 161 -8.35 -18.72 -14.72
N LYS A 162 -8.46 -17.85 -15.71
CA LYS A 162 -8.02 -16.45 -15.59
C LYS A 162 -8.75 -15.76 -14.44
N GLY A 163 -7.99 -15.11 -13.54
CA GLY A 163 -8.52 -14.48 -12.34
C GLY A 163 -8.86 -15.45 -11.20
N GLY A 164 -8.62 -16.75 -11.38
CA GLY A 164 -8.83 -17.77 -10.35
C GLY A 164 -7.79 -17.71 -9.23
N LYS A 165 -8.14 -18.29 -8.08
CA LYS A 165 -7.22 -18.51 -6.95
C LYS A 165 -6.88 -20.00 -6.89
N ILE A 166 -5.60 -20.31 -7.04
CA ILE A 166 -5.12 -21.69 -7.13
C ILE A 166 -4.16 -21.97 -6.00
N GLY A 167 -4.34 -23.08 -5.30
CA GLY A 167 -3.48 -23.55 -4.22
C GLY A 167 -2.72 -24.81 -4.63
N LEU A 168 -1.39 -24.82 -4.44
CA LEU A 168 -0.55 -25.98 -4.62
C LEU A 168 -0.23 -26.59 -3.26
N PHE A 169 -0.78 -27.77 -2.98
CA PHE A 169 -0.62 -28.47 -1.71
C PHE A 169 0.24 -29.74 -1.91
N GLY A 170 1.05 -30.05 -0.93
CA GLY A 170 1.86 -31.27 -0.94
C GLY A 170 2.93 -31.24 0.16
N GLY A 171 3.52 -32.38 0.47
CA GLY A 171 4.63 -32.53 1.40
C GLY A 171 5.92 -31.83 0.98
N ALA A 172 6.97 -31.97 1.76
CA ALA A 172 8.30 -31.48 1.40
C ALA A 172 8.87 -32.27 0.21
N GLY A 173 9.60 -31.61 -0.69
CA GLY A 173 10.32 -32.25 -1.79
C GLY A 173 9.48 -32.73 -2.98
N VAL A 174 8.18 -32.49 -3.02
CA VAL A 174 7.29 -32.94 -4.13
C VAL A 174 7.24 -32.00 -5.33
N GLY A 175 8.13 -31.03 -5.42
CA GLY A 175 8.27 -30.17 -6.61
C GLY A 175 7.34 -28.95 -6.69
N LYS A 176 6.62 -28.58 -5.60
CA LYS A 176 5.73 -27.39 -5.60
C LYS A 176 6.43 -26.12 -6.07
N THR A 177 7.63 -25.86 -5.54
CA THR A 177 8.41 -24.67 -5.87
C THR A 177 8.86 -24.69 -7.33
N VAL A 178 9.24 -25.86 -7.85
CA VAL A 178 9.65 -26.01 -9.26
C VAL A 178 8.49 -25.73 -10.19
N LEU A 179 7.30 -26.25 -9.88
CA LEU A 179 6.06 -25.97 -10.61
C LEU A 179 5.72 -24.46 -10.60
N LEU A 180 5.84 -23.82 -9.44
CA LEU A 180 5.57 -22.40 -9.31
C LEU A 180 6.56 -21.54 -10.13
N MET A 181 7.84 -21.89 -10.10
CA MET A 181 8.87 -21.21 -10.89
C MET A 181 8.63 -21.39 -12.40
N GLU A 182 8.22 -22.57 -12.84
CA GLU A 182 7.90 -22.81 -14.26
C GLU A 182 6.66 -22.03 -14.69
N LEU A 183 5.61 -21.96 -13.86
CA LEU A 183 4.44 -21.11 -14.12
C LEU A 183 4.84 -19.65 -14.29
N ILE A 184 5.66 -19.10 -13.38
CA ILE A 184 6.14 -17.72 -13.46
C ILE A 184 6.97 -17.50 -14.72
N ASN A 185 7.86 -18.43 -15.05
CA ASN A 185 8.70 -18.35 -16.25
C ASN A 185 7.86 -18.35 -17.55
N ASN A 186 6.81 -19.17 -17.62
CA ASN A 186 5.95 -19.25 -18.80
C ASN A 186 5.13 -17.96 -18.96
N VAL A 187 4.54 -17.43 -17.88
CA VAL A 187 3.82 -16.15 -17.90
C VAL A 187 4.71 -14.97 -18.28
N ALA A 188 6.00 -15.01 -17.90
CA ALA A 188 6.92 -13.93 -18.23
C ALA A 188 7.40 -13.95 -19.70
N LYS A 189 7.15 -15.03 -20.45
CA LYS A 189 7.52 -15.18 -21.85
C LYS A 189 6.42 -14.80 -22.84
N GLU A 190 5.16 -14.77 -22.38
CA GLU A 190 4.01 -14.29 -23.15
C GLU A 190 3.87 -12.75 -23.06
#